data_8436f68db1e7a62e4ee31d0a22173209
#
_entry.id   8436f68db1e7a62e4ee31d0a22173209
#
_cell.length_a   1.000
_cell.length_b   1.000
_cell.length_c   1.000
_cell.angle_alpha   90.00
_cell.angle_beta   90.00
_cell.angle_gamma   90.00
#
_symmetry.space_group_name_H-M   'P 1'
#
loop_
_entity.id
_entity.type
_entity.pdbx_description
1 polymer ?
#
loop_
_entity_poly.entity_id
_entity_poly.type
_entity_poly.pdbx_seq_one_letter_code
_entity_poly.pdbx_strand_id
1 'polypeptide(L)'
;MKILIAPLNWGLGHATRCIPLVRHYLAQGNEIILAGDGDSLLLLRKTFPQLRVIDLPPLDLRYTTNEEQRGFYIRAIWKLLRFTIADHYYLRKTLAIEHFDLVISDNRFGLFSSESHCVYITHQLYPILPHRLKIFQPLARALHALIYKRYSEVWVPDYANATHNLSGNLSHGGRFDKHAKYIGPLSRFQCSKELKSSNCLKERSVPSILILLSGLEPQRTIFERELIERFAQTPKPVLLIRGKVAASHTTIQRGNITIQPSITDEDLIAVTQQANLIIA
;
A
#
# COMPACT_ATOMS: atom_id res chain seq x y z
N MET A 1 -3.55 -8.29 -23.60
CA MET A 1 -2.72 -7.10 -23.31
C MET A 1 -1.57 -7.49 -22.39
N LYS A 2 -0.46 -6.79 -22.49
CA LYS A 2 0.68 -6.91 -21.58
C LYS A 2 0.67 -5.74 -20.59
N ILE A 3 0.58 -6.04 -19.30
CA ILE A 3 0.30 -5.06 -18.25
C ILE A 3 1.39 -5.06 -17.20
N LEU A 4 1.97 -3.89 -16.91
CA LEU A 4 2.90 -3.67 -15.81
C LEU A 4 2.13 -3.10 -14.60
N ILE A 5 2.24 -3.73 -13.43
CA ILE A 5 1.61 -3.24 -12.18
C ILE A 5 2.69 -2.98 -11.13
N ALA A 6 2.76 -1.75 -10.64
CA ALA A 6 3.86 -1.30 -9.79
C ALA A 6 3.37 -0.51 -8.56
N PRO A 7 3.19 -1.16 -7.39
CA PRO A 7 2.89 -0.46 -6.14
C PRO A 7 4.12 0.21 -5.54
N LEU A 8 3.89 1.33 -4.84
CA LEU A 8 4.87 1.95 -3.97
C LEU A 8 5.09 1.08 -2.72
N ASN A 9 6.34 0.91 -2.32
CA ASN A 9 6.69 0.23 -1.07
C ASN A 9 6.63 1.21 0.12
N TRP A 10 5.40 1.61 0.48
CA TRP A 10 5.10 2.48 1.62
C TRP A 10 4.07 1.81 2.52
N GLY A 11 4.49 0.72 3.16
CA GLY A 11 3.61 -0.23 3.84
C GLY A 11 2.90 -1.16 2.85
N LEU A 12 2.26 -2.20 3.39
CA LEU A 12 1.64 -3.26 2.57
C LEU A 12 0.34 -2.83 1.88
N GLY A 13 -0.27 -1.69 2.26
CA GLY A 13 -1.54 -1.21 1.73
C GLY A 13 -1.55 -1.03 0.20
N HIS A 14 -0.44 -0.56 -0.38
CA HIS A 14 -0.29 -0.42 -1.83
C HIS A 14 -0.27 -1.78 -2.53
N ALA A 15 0.51 -2.72 -2.02
CA ALA A 15 0.58 -4.06 -2.58
C ALA A 15 -0.76 -4.80 -2.45
N THR A 16 -1.41 -4.72 -1.27
CA THR A 16 -2.69 -5.42 -1.03
C THR A 16 -3.81 -4.93 -1.94
N ARG A 17 -3.86 -3.62 -2.26
CA ARG A 17 -4.86 -3.10 -3.20
C ARG A 17 -4.55 -3.39 -4.67
N CYS A 18 -3.31 -3.75 -5.00
CA CYS A 18 -2.97 -4.24 -6.34
C CYS A 18 -3.42 -5.70 -6.57
N ILE A 19 -3.56 -6.52 -5.51
CA ILE A 19 -3.97 -7.93 -5.64
C ILE A 19 -5.28 -8.11 -6.42
N PRO A 20 -6.39 -7.40 -6.12
CA PRO A 20 -7.62 -7.53 -6.88
C PRO A 20 -7.48 -7.09 -8.34
N LEU A 21 -6.63 -6.10 -8.64
CA LEU A 21 -6.36 -5.69 -10.02
C LEU A 21 -5.61 -6.79 -10.79
N VAL A 22 -4.58 -7.37 -10.18
CA VAL A 22 -3.84 -8.51 -10.77
C VAL A 22 -4.78 -9.66 -11.06
N ARG A 23 -5.62 -10.06 -10.09
CA ARG A 23 -6.61 -11.14 -10.26
C ARG A 23 -7.60 -10.83 -11.39
N HIS A 24 -8.11 -9.59 -11.44
CA HIS A 24 -9.06 -9.15 -12.47
C HIS A 24 -8.46 -9.28 -13.88
N TYR A 25 -7.27 -8.75 -14.10
CA TYR A 25 -6.63 -8.80 -15.41
C TYR A 25 -6.17 -10.20 -15.80
N LEU A 26 -5.70 -11.02 -14.84
CA LEU A 26 -5.39 -12.44 -15.10
C LEU A 26 -6.62 -13.22 -15.54
N ALA A 27 -7.77 -12.99 -14.90
CA ALA A 27 -9.03 -13.64 -15.27
C ALA A 27 -9.49 -13.27 -16.67
N GLN A 28 -9.03 -12.15 -17.21
CA GLN A 28 -9.28 -11.72 -18.60
C GLN A 28 -8.24 -12.25 -19.60
N GLY A 29 -7.30 -13.09 -19.17
CA GLY A 29 -6.27 -13.67 -20.04
C GLY A 29 -5.13 -12.71 -20.40
N ASN A 30 -4.92 -11.63 -19.62
CA ASN A 30 -3.83 -10.71 -19.86
C ASN A 30 -2.49 -11.23 -19.29
N GLU A 31 -1.39 -10.86 -19.92
CA GLU A 31 -0.03 -11.07 -19.40
C GLU A 31 0.29 -9.98 -18.37
N ILE A 32 0.59 -10.38 -17.14
CA ILE A 32 0.89 -9.46 -16.04
C ILE A 32 2.35 -9.57 -15.63
N ILE A 33 3.01 -8.43 -15.55
CA ILE A 33 4.33 -8.28 -14.96
C ILE A 33 4.19 -7.39 -13.72
N LEU A 34 4.78 -7.83 -12.62
CA LEU A 34 4.82 -7.07 -11.38
C LEU A 34 6.12 -6.29 -11.30
N ALA A 35 6.07 -5.04 -10.85
CA ALA A 35 7.28 -4.25 -10.64
C ALA A 35 7.24 -3.54 -9.29
N GLY A 36 8.39 -3.35 -8.65
CA GLY A 36 8.43 -2.67 -7.35
C GLY A 36 9.69 -2.96 -6.56
N ASP A 37 9.60 -2.81 -5.26
CA ASP A 37 10.70 -3.06 -4.33
C ASP A 37 10.18 -3.54 -2.97
N GLY A 38 11.09 -4.07 -2.14
CA GLY A 38 10.90 -4.40 -0.73
C GLY A 38 9.70 -5.30 -0.42
N ASP A 39 9.06 -5.04 0.73
CA ASP A 39 7.97 -5.89 1.25
C ASP A 39 6.73 -5.89 0.35
N SER A 40 6.46 -4.80 -0.37
CA SER A 40 5.34 -4.70 -1.31
C SER A 40 5.51 -5.66 -2.49
N LEU A 41 6.69 -5.69 -3.12
CA LEU A 41 6.98 -6.63 -4.21
C LEU A 41 7.05 -8.07 -3.71
N LEU A 42 7.63 -8.28 -2.53
CA LEU A 42 7.72 -9.61 -1.92
C LEU A 42 6.34 -10.20 -1.62
N LEU A 43 5.40 -9.39 -1.14
CA LEU A 43 4.01 -9.82 -0.94
C LEU A 43 3.38 -10.26 -2.26
N LEU A 44 3.51 -9.44 -3.31
CA LEU A 44 2.95 -9.78 -4.62
C LEU A 44 3.60 -11.03 -5.22
N ARG A 45 4.94 -11.19 -5.08
CA ARG A 45 5.66 -12.40 -5.52
C ARG A 45 5.18 -13.65 -4.78
N LYS A 46 4.90 -13.56 -3.47
CA LYS A 46 4.34 -14.68 -2.69
C LYS A 46 2.90 -15.01 -3.09
N THR A 47 2.11 -13.98 -3.40
CA THR A 47 0.69 -14.16 -3.79
C THR A 47 0.56 -14.69 -5.22
N PHE A 48 1.48 -14.32 -6.12
CA PHE A 48 1.48 -14.68 -7.54
C PHE A 48 2.84 -15.23 -7.97
N PRO A 49 3.28 -16.41 -7.48
CA PRO A 49 4.62 -16.93 -7.73
C PRO A 49 4.89 -17.26 -9.21
N GLN A 50 3.83 -17.42 -10.02
CA GLN A 50 3.89 -17.68 -11.46
C GLN A 50 4.18 -16.43 -12.30
N LEU A 51 4.04 -15.23 -11.74
CA LEU A 51 4.22 -14.00 -12.48
C LEU A 51 5.68 -13.54 -12.49
N ARG A 52 6.10 -12.99 -13.62
CA ARG A 52 7.39 -12.34 -13.75
C ARG A 52 7.42 -11.05 -12.91
N VAL A 53 8.57 -10.78 -12.29
CA VAL A 53 8.80 -9.59 -11.48
C VAL A 53 10.01 -8.80 -11.99
N ILE A 54 9.92 -7.48 -11.83
CA ILE A 54 10.99 -6.51 -12.14
C ILE A 54 11.28 -5.71 -10.87
N ASP A 55 12.54 -5.72 -10.43
CA ASP A 55 12.96 -4.92 -9.28
C ASP A 55 13.15 -3.46 -9.72
N LEU A 56 12.50 -2.55 -9.01
CA LEU A 56 12.60 -1.10 -9.20
C LEU A 56 13.38 -0.45 -8.04
N PRO A 57 13.91 0.76 -8.25
CA PRO A 57 14.63 1.48 -7.20
C PRO A 57 13.75 1.69 -5.96
N PRO A 58 14.30 1.51 -4.73
CA PRO A 58 13.57 1.74 -3.50
C PRO A 58 13.43 3.24 -3.21
N LEU A 59 12.28 3.63 -2.62
CA LEU A 59 12.12 4.92 -1.97
C LEU A 59 12.60 4.82 -0.53
N ASP A 60 13.87 5.15 -0.26
CA ASP A 60 14.43 5.16 1.11
C ASP A 60 14.02 6.45 1.85
N LEU A 61 12.73 6.55 2.19
CA LEU A 61 12.19 7.57 3.07
C LEU A 61 11.98 6.98 4.46
N ARG A 62 12.73 7.51 5.45
CA ARG A 62 12.53 7.19 6.87
C ARG A 62 12.10 8.46 7.59
N TYR A 63 11.02 8.39 8.34
CA TYR A 63 10.63 9.49 9.21
C TYR A 63 11.65 9.64 10.34
N THR A 64 11.96 10.89 10.69
CA THR A 64 12.77 11.17 11.88
C THR A 64 11.87 11.39 13.08
N THR A 65 12.27 10.87 14.23
CA THR A 65 11.58 11.07 15.51
C THR A 65 11.92 12.39 16.18
N ASN A 66 12.95 13.10 15.70
CA ASN A 66 13.50 14.30 16.34
C ASN A 66 13.00 15.60 15.68
N GLU A 67 13.00 16.67 16.46
CA GLU A 67 12.49 18.02 16.14
C GLU A 67 13.22 18.75 15.00
N GLU A 68 14.24 18.19 14.38
CA GLU A 68 14.91 18.73 13.19
C GLU A 68 14.08 18.65 11.91
N GLN A 69 12.83 19.10 11.99
CA GLN A 69 11.85 18.94 10.91
C GLN A 69 12.18 19.73 9.64
N ARG A 70 12.88 20.88 9.72
CA ARG A 70 13.16 21.72 8.54
C ARG A 70 14.06 21.03 7.52
N GLY A 71 15.18 20.45 7.97
CA GLY A 71 16.07 19.70 7.10
C GLY A 71 15.48 18.36 6.59
N PHE A 72 14.53 17.79 7.34
CA PHE A 72 13.83 16.58 6.92
C PHE A 72 12.98 16.81 5.65
N TYR A 73 12.15 17.84 5.60
CA TYR A 73 11.28 18.10 4.44
C TYR A 73 12.05 18.37 3.16
N ILE A 74 13.16 19.13 3.23
CA ILE A 74 14.02 19.39 2.07
C ILE A 74 14.64 18.08 1.58
N ARG A 75 15.18 17.26 2.49
CA ARG A 75 15.75 15.94 2.16
C ARG A 75 14.70 14.99 1.58
N ALA A 76 13.47 15.00 2.13
CA ALA A 76 12.37 14.18 1.65
C ALA A 76 11.97 14.57 0.22
N ILE A 77 11.88 15.87 -0.09
CA ILE A 77 11.59 16.36 -1.45
C ILE A 77 12.69 15.92 -2.43
N TRP A 78 13.97 16.08 -2.08
CA TRP A 78 15.08 15.63 -2.92
C TRP A 78 15.08 14.11 -3.14
N LYS A 79 14.81 13.32 -2.09
CA LYS A 79 14.69 11.87 -2.22
C LYS A 79 13.53 11.47 -3.12
N LEU A 80 12.38 12.13 -2.97
CA LEU A 80 11.20 11.88 -3.80
C LEU A 80 11.46 12.24 -5.27
N LEU A 81 12.13 13.36 -5.53
CA LEU A 81 12.50 13.77 -6.89
C LEU A 81 13.46 12.77 -7.53
N ARG A 82 14.52 12.37 -6.83
CA ARG A 82 15.46 11.35 -7.32
C ARG A 82 14.78 10.01 -7.57
N PHE A 83 13.89 9.61 -6.69
CA PHE A 83 13.10 8.39 -6.84
C PHE A 83 12.21 8.46 -8.11
N THR A 84 11.51 9.58 -8.31
CA THR A 84 10.67 9.80 -9.50
C THR A 84 11.49 9.74 -10.78
N ILE A 85 12.69 10.35 -10.80
CA ILE A 85 13.61 10.32 -11.95
C ILE A 85 14.11 8.88 -12.18
N ALA A 86 14.49 8.17 -11.11
CA ALA A 86 14.96 6.81 -11.21
C ALA A 86 13.85 5.88 -11.74
N ASP A 87 12.63 5.96 -11.24
CA ASP A 87 11.47 5.21 -11.74
C ASP A 87 11.25 5.46 -13.24
N HIS A 88 11.31 6.73 -13.67
CA HIS A 88 11.13 7.07 -15.07
C HIS A 88 12.25 6.50 -15.96
N TYR A 89 13.49 6.58 -15.51
CA TYR A 89 14.63 5.99 -16.21
C TYR A 89 14.49 4.47 -16.35
N TYR A 90 14.12 3.77 -15.26
CA TYR A 90 13.94 2.32 -15.29
C TYR A 90 12.76 1.90 -16.17
N LEU A 91 11.64 2.62 -16.13
CA LEU A 91 10.53 2.36 -17.04
C LEU A 91 10.96 2.51 -18.50
N ARG A 92 11.64 3.61 -18.85
CA ARG A 92 12.13 3.82 -20.21
C ARG A 92 13.09 2.72 -20.67
N LYS A 93 13.99 2.28 -19.79
CA LYS A 93 14.90 1.16 -20.08
C LYS A 93 14.13 -0.14 -20.32
N THR A 94 13.07 -0.39 -19.54
CA THR A 94 12.22 -1.58 -19.70
C THR A 94 11.42 -1.50 -21.00
N LEU A 95 10.84 -0.35 -21.33
CA LEU A 95 10.09 -0.14 -22.57
C LEU A 95 10.97 -0.24 -23.84
N ALA A 96 12.25 0.05 -23.75
CA ALA A 96 13.20 -0.16 -24.85
C ALA A 96 13.43 -1.64 -25.17
N ILE A 97 13.14 -2.55 -24.24
CA ILE A 97 13.31 -4.00 -24.41
C ILE A 97 11.98 -4.66 -24.76
N GLU A 98 10.88 -4.21 -24.15
CA GLU A 98 9.55 -4.81 -24.31
C GLU A 98 8.44 -3.77 -24.20
N HIS A 99 7.39 -3.93 -25.00
CA HIS A 99 6.23 -3.05 -24.99
C HIS A 99 5.23 -3.48 -23.92
N PHE A 100 4.61 -2.50 -23.24
CA PHE A 100 3.45 -2.68 -22.36
C PHE A 100 2.26 -1.89 -22.90
N ASP A 101 1.12 -2.56 -23.04
CA ASP A 101 -0.13 -1.90 -23.43
C ASP A 101 -0.64 -0.98 -22.33
N LEU A 102 -0.44 -1.41 -21.07
CA LEU A 102 -0.93 -0.72 -19.87
C LEU A 102 0.13 -0.74 -18.76
N VAL A 103 0.39 0.43 -18.17
CA VAL A 103 1.25 0.59 -16.99
C VAL A 103 0.39 1.14 -15.85
N ILE A 104 0.21 0.36 -14.80
CA ILE A 104 -0.53 0.75 -13.60
C ILE A 104 0.46 1.08 -12.49
N SER A 105 0.55 2.37 -12.16
CA SER A 105 1.42 2.90 -11.12
C SER A 105 0.62 3.24 -9.88
N ASP A 106 0.84 2.55 -8.78
CA ASP A 106 0.22 2.88 -7.52
C ASP A 106 1.16 3.73 -6.66
N ASN A 107 0.94 5.04 -6.70
CA ASN A 107 1.73 6.08 -6.01
C ASN A 107 3.23 6.14 -6.38
N ARG A 108 3.68 5.52 -7.46
CA ARG A 108 5.03 5.70 -8.01
C ARG A 108 4.98 6.78 -9.09
N PHE A 109 5.52 7.96 -8.81
CA PHE A 109 5.31 9.17 -9.63
C PHE A 109 6.03 9.17 -10.98
N GLY A 110 7.04 8.31 -11.16
CA GLY A 110 7.89 8.30 -12.35
C GLY A 110 7.46 7.30 -13.43
N LEU A 111 6.47 6.46 -13.19
CA LEU A 111 6.08 5.38 -14.12
C LEU A 111 5.05 5.85 -15.15
N PHE A 112 5.43 6.82 -15.97
CA PHE A 112 4.63 7.32 -17.10
C PHE A 112 5.41 7.30 -18.39
N SER A 113 4.72 7.09 -19.52
CA SER A 113 5.27 7.08 -20.88
C SER A 113 4.21 7.50 -21.87
N SER A 114 4.63 8.05 -23.01
CA SER A 114 3.75 8.27 -24.18
C SER A 114 3.56 7.02 -25.04
N GLU A 115 4.36 5.98 -24.80
CA GLU A 115 4.35 4.73 -25.58
C GLU A 115 3.39 3.68 -25.02
N SER A 116 2.84 3.92 -23.84
CA SER A 116 1.92 3.01 -23.13
C SER A 116 0.75 3.79 -22.56
N HIS A 117 -0.41 3.14 -22.40
CA HIS A 117 -1.48 3.72 -21.61
C HIS A 117 -1.10 3.65 -20.13
N CYS A 118 -0.85 4.80 -19.50
CA CYS A 118 -0.36 4.88 -18.13
C CYS A 118 -1.46 5.33 -17.18
N VAL A 119 -1.72 4.53 -16.16
CA VAL A 119 -2.69 4.80 -15.10
C VAL A 119 -1.99 5.09 -13.79
N TYR A 120 -2.37 6.17 -13.14
CA TYR A 120 -1.90 6.51 -11.81
C TYR A 120 -2.98 6.23 -10.77
N ILE A 121 -2.70 5.37 -9.80
CA ILE A 121 -3.61 5.08 -8.69
C ILE A 121 -3.19 5.90 -7.47
N THR A 122 -4.14 6.64 -6.89
CA THR A 122 -3.92 7.36 -5.63
C THR A 122 -5.23 7.60 -4.89
N HIS A 123 -5.17 7.53 -3.56
CA HIS A 123 -6.24 8.00 -2.67
C HIS A 123 -5.96 9.41 -2.12
N GLN A 124 -4.93 10.09 -2.64
CA GLN A 124 -4.51 11.43 -2.21
C GLN A 124 -4.40 12.37 -3.42
N LEU A 125 -5.53 12.72 -4.03
CA LEU A 125 -5.58 13.76 -5.07
C LEU A 125 -5.14 15.13 -4.52
N TYR A 126 -5.43 15.36 -3.25
CA TYR A 126 -5.16 16.61 -2.55
C TYR A 126 -4.26 16.36 -1.34
N PRO A 127 -2.92 16.30 -1.54
CA PRO A 127 -2.00 16.10 -0.43
C PRO A 127 -2.24 17.19 0.64
N ILE A 128 -2.30 16.75 1.91
CA ILE A 128 -2.48 17.64 3.06
C ILE A 128 -1.13 17.80 3.74
N LEU A 129 -0.65 19.04 3.81
CA LEU A 129 0.59 19.35 4.49
C LEU A 129 0.35 19.58 6.00
N PRO A 130 1.36 19.28 6.85
CA PRO A 130 1.31 19.60 8.27
C PRO A 130 1.02 21.08 8.51
N HIS A 131 0.41 21.41 9.66
CA HIS A 131 -0.04 22.78 9.98
C HIS A 131 1.04 23.84 9.75
N ARG A 132 2.29 23.55 10.13
CA ARG A 132 3.44 24.47 9.97
C ARG A 132 3.81 24.76 8.49
N LEU A 133 3.39 23.92 7.55
CA LEU A 133 3.66 24.05 6.12
C LEU A 133 2.41 24.39 5.31
N LYS A 134 1.29 24.69 5.97
CA LYS A 134 -0.01 24.90 5.34
C LYS A 134 0.00 26.04 4.30
N ILE A 135 0.87 27.03 4.47
CA ILE A 135 1.06 28.13 3.50
C ILE A 135 1.51 27.62 2.12
N PHE A 136 2.23 26.49 2.06
CA PHE A 136 2.69 25.85 0.83
C PHE A 136 1.68 24.86 0.25
N GLN A 137 0.50 24.71 0.86
CA GLN A 137 -0.54 23.78 0.44
C GLN A 137 -0.97 23.98 -1.04
N PRO A 138 -1.18 25.21 -1.55
CA PRO A 138 -1.52 25.41 -2.97
C PRO A 138 -0.39 24.95 -3.90
N LEU A 139 0.86 25.23 -3.55
CA LEU A 139 2.02 24.82 -4.33
C LEU A 139 2.15 23.28 -4.37
N ALA A 140 2.01 22.59 -3.23
CA ALA A 140 2.04 21.15 -3.17
C ALA A 140 0.94 20.51 -4.04
N ARG A 141 -0.26 21.06 -4.02
CA ARG A 141 -1.37 20.63 -4.88
C ARG A 141 -1.10 20.86 -6.36
N ALA A 142 -0.52 22.02 -6.71
CA ALA A 142 -0.16 22.34 -8.10
C ALA A 142 0.92 21.40 -8.64
N LEU A 143 1.97 21.12 -7.83
CA LEU A 143 3.02 20.17 -8.21
C LEU A 143 2.47 18.74 -8.37
N HIS A 144 1.58 18.32 -7.47
CA HIS A 144 0.95 17.01 -7.58
C HIS A 144 0.06 16.92 -8.83
N ALA A 145 -0.64 18.01 -9.17
CA ALA A 145 -1.43 18.10 -10.40
C ALA A 145 -0.58 17.97 -11.67
N LEU A 146 0.66 18.47 -11.66
CA LEU A 146 1.59 18.29 -12.79
C LEU A 146 1.98 16.82 -12.99
N ILE A 147 2.06 16.05 -11.90
CA ILE A 147 2.31 14.60 -11.98
C ILE A 147 1.13 13.92 -12.68
N TYR A 148 -0.11 14.21 -12.25
CA TYR A 148 -1.31 13.59 -12.85
C TYR A 148 -1.43 13.81 -14.35
N LYS A 149 -1.04 15.00 -14.84
CA LYS A 149 -1.07 15.34 -16.27
C LYS A 149 -0.12 14.49 -17.14
N ARG A 150 0.79 13.76 -16.52
CA ARG A 150 1.71 12.86 -17.21
C ARG A 150 1.11 11.48 -17.49
N TYR A 151 0.00 11.16 -16.81
CA TYR A 151 -0.70 9.89 -16.93
C TYR A 151 -1.93 10.02 -17.83
N SER A 152 -2.27 8.95 -18.51
CA SER A 152 -3.47 8.85 -19.36
C SER A 152 -4.74 8.92 -18.53
N GLU A 153 -4.73 8.27 -17.36
CA GLU A 153 -5.84 8.27 -16.40
C GLU A 153 -5.32 8.35 -14.96
N VAL A 154 -6.17 8.90 -14.09
CA VAL A 154 -5.96 8.88 -12.64
C VAL A 154 -7.10 8.10 -12.00
N TRP A 155 -6.79 7.00 -11.32
CA TRP A 155 -7.77 6.18 -10.64
C TRP A 155 -7.74 6.42 -9.13
N VAL A 156 -8.92 6.59 -8.56
CA VAL A 156 -9.10 6.74 -7.11
C VAL A 156 -9.81 5.51 -6.58
N PRO A 157 -9.15 4.72 -5.70
CA PRO A 157 -9.75 3.52 -5.10
C PRO A 157 -10.71 3.89 -3.97
N ASP A 158 -11.77 4.61 -4.32
CA ASP A 158 -12.81 5.12 -3.42
C ASP A 158 -14.15 5.22 -4.18
N TYR A 159 -15.21 5.43 -3.43
CA TYR A 159 -16.53 5.73 -4.00
C TYR A 159 -16.59 7.18 -4.49
N ALA A 160 -17.22 7.40 -5.65
CA ALA A 160 -17.41 8.75 -6.20
C ALA A 160 -18.37 9.61 -5.36
N ASN A 161 -19.25 8.98 -4.58
CA ASN A 161 -20.25 9.66 -3.78
C ASN A 161 -19.63 10.32 -2.55
N ALA A 162 -19.82 11.64 -2.41
CA ALA A 162 -19.31 12.44 -1.30
C ALA A 162 -19.81 11.99 0.10
N THR A 163 -20.96 11.34 0.19
CA THR A 163 -21.55 10.87 1.47
C THR A 163 -21.05 9.50 1.91
N HIS A 164 -20.44 8.71 0.99
CA HIS A 164 -20.01 7.34 1.26
C HIS A 164 -18.51 7.14 0.98
N ASN A 165 -17.77 8.25 0.77
CA ASN A 165 -16.34 8.13 0.51
C ASN A 165 -15.55 7.71 1.76
N LEU A 166 -14.41 7.05 1.55
CA LEU A 166 -13.52 6.56 2.61
C LEU A 166 -12.33 7.50 2.86
N SER A 167 -11.90 8.24 1.82
CA SER A 167 -10.70 9.08 1.85
C SER A 167 -10.98 10.55 2.17
N GLY A 168 -12.25 10.95 2.26
CA GLY A 168 -12.65 12.31 2.62
C GLY A 168 -11.98 13.38 1.74
N ASN A 169 -11.53 14.45 2.35
CA ASN A 169 -10.87 15.58 1.67
C ASN A 169 -9.52 15.26 1.02
N LEU A 170 -8.99 14.05 1.20
CA LEU A 170 -7.77 13.60 0.51
C LEU A 170 -8.01 13.38 -0.98
N SER A 171 -9.20 12.95 -1.37
CA SER A 171 -9.52 12.70 -2.78
C SER A 171 -10.84 13.31 -3.26
N HIS A 172 -11.53 14.10 -2.43
CA HIS A 172 -12.81 14.71 -2.76
C HIS A 172 -12.84 16.21 -2.48
N GLY A 173 -13.76 16.94 -3.15
CA GLY A 173 -14.04 18.36 -2.90
C GLY A 173 -13.09 19.33 -3.61
N GLY A 174 -12.39 18.91 -4.66
CA GLY A 174 -11.48 19.76 -5.39
C GLY A 174 -11.67 19.78 -6.91
N ARG A 175 -10.87 20.59 -7.59
CA ARG A 175 -10.99 20.79 -9.06
C ARG A 175 -10.63 19.55 -9.89
N PHE A 176 -9.83 18.63 -9.34
CA PHE A 176 -9.35 17.43 -10.03
C PHE A 176 -10.33 16.27 -9.97
N ASP A 177 -11.40 16.33 -9.16
CA ASP A 177 -12.40 15.26 -9.06
C ASP A 177 -12.97 14.89 -10.44
N LYS A 178 -13.13 15.91 -11.32
CA LYS A 178 -13.65 15.73 -12.68
C LYS A 178 -12.71 14.98 -13.63
N HIS A 179 -11.42 14.90 -13.28
CA HIS A 179 -10.38 14.23 -14.06
C HIS A 179 -9.99 12.88 -13.46
N ALA A 180 -10.51 12.56 -12.29
CA ALA A 180 -10.26 11.31 -11.61
C ALA A 180 -11.40 10.31 -11.87
N LYS A 181 -11.02 9.05 -12.10
CA LYS A 181 -11.96 7.93 -12.21
C LYS A 181 -12.02 7.21 -10.88
N TYR A 182 -13.15 7.30 -10.21
CA TYR A 182 -13.39 6.56 -8.97
C TYR A 182 -13.76 5.12 -9.31
N ILE A 183 -12.94 4.17 -8.86
CA ILE A 183 -13.05 2.74 -9.22
C ILE A 183 -13.59 1.87 -8.09
N GLY A 184 -14.06 2.49 -7.00
CA GLY A 184 -14.45 1.79 -5.78
C GLY A 184 -13.25 1.31 -4.95
N PRO A 185 -13.49 0.91 -3.70
CA PRO A 185 -12.44 0.41 -2.82
C PRO A 185 -11.82 -0.87 -3.37
N LEU A 186 -10.50 -0.93 -3.38
CA LEU A 186 -9.75 -2.13 -3.77
C LEU A 186 -9.40 -2.94 -2.52
N SER A 187 -10.04 -4.09 -2.36
CA SER A 187 -9.79 -5.00 -1.25
C SER A 187 -9.34 -6.36 -1.75
N ARG A 188 -8.24 -6.90 -1.18
CA ARG A 188 -7.78 -8.25 -1.47
C ARG A 188 -8.78 -9.34 -1.07
N PHE A 189 -9.76 -9.01 -0.23
CA PHE A 189 -10.80 -9.92 0.25
C PHE A 189 -12.06 -9.96 -0.63
N GLN A 190 -12.21 -9.09 -1.63
CA GLN A 190 -13.40 -9.03 -2.48
C GLN A 190 -13.68 -10.31 -3.28
N CYS A 191 -12.63 -11.05 -3.65
CA CYS A 191 -12.76 -12.31 -4.39
C CYS A 191 -13.07 -13.51 -3.48
N SER A 192 -13.22 -13.31 -2.18
CA SER A 192 -13.34 -14.38 -1.19
C SER A 192 -14.78 -14.86 -0.97
N LYS A 193 -15.71 -14.67 -1.94
CA LYS A 193 -17.06 -15.22 -1.84
C LYS A 193 -17.12 -16.76 -1.70
N GLU A 194 -16.00 -17.44 -1.97
CA GLU A 194 -15.86 -18.90 -1.85
C GLU A 194 -15.13 -19.35 -0.55
N LEU A 195 -14.66 -18.42 0.27
CA LEU A 195 -14.08 -18.76 1.58
C LEU A 195 -15.16 -19.14 2.59
N LYS A 196 -15.90 -20.22 2.25
CA LYS A 196 -16.68 -20.98 3.20
C LYS A 196 -15.68 -21.63 4.17
N SER A 197 -15.71 -21.14 5.42
CA SER A 197 -15.16 -21.77 6.62
C SER A 197 -14.09 -22.84 6.37
N SER A 198 -12.84 -22.43 6.18
CA SER A 198 -11.74 -23.37 6.30
C SER A 198 -11.64 -23.79 7.78
N ASN A 199 -11.74 -25.09 8.01
CA ASN A 199 -11.62 -25.73 9.34
C ASN A 199 -10.23 -25.54 10.00
N CYS A 200 -9.42 -24.61 9.52
CA CYS A 200 -8.02 -24.43 9.91
C CYS A 200 -7.82 -23.80 11.31
N LEU A 201 -8.90 -23.29 11.92
CA LEU A 201 -8.81 -22.64 13.24
C LEU A 201 -9.15 -23.54 14.43
N LYS A 202 -9.37 -24.86 14.20
CA LYS A 202 -9.78 -25.78 15.30
C LYS A 202 -8.74 -25.95 16.40
N GLU A 203 -7.48 -25.51 16.22
CA GLU A 203 -6.40 -25.70 17.19
C GLU A 203 -5.75 -24.42 17.74
N ARG A 204 -6.15 -23.23 17.27
CA ARG A 204 -5.60 -21.97 17.78
C ARG A 204 -6.60 -21.28 18.71
N SER A 205 -6.16 -20.89 19.88
CA SER A 205 -6.96 -20.03 20.78
C SER A 205 -7.35 -18.76 20.03
N VAL A 206 -8.64 -18.50 19.90
CA VAL A 206 -9.17 -17.31 19.25
C VAL A 206 -8.68 -16.07 19.98
N PRO A 207 -7.97 -15.14 19.35
CA PRO A 207 -7.54 -13.93 20.02
C PRO A 207 -8.73 -13.03 20.31
N SER A 208 -8.83 -12.55 21.55
CA SER A 208 -9.83 -11.53 21.89
C SER A 208 -9.47 -10.17 21.30
N ILE A 209 -8.18 -9.90 21.12
CA ILE A 209 -7.66 -8.64 20.61
C ILE A 209 -6.74 -8.94 19.42
N LEU A 210 -7.04 -8.33 18.27
CA LEU A 210 -6.22 -8.37 17.07
C LEU A 210 -5.56 -7.02 16.86
N ILE A 211 -4.22 -7.02 16.74
CA ILE A 211 -3.42 -5.83 16.43
C ILE A 211 -2.78 -6.02 15.05
N LEU A 212 -3.09 -5.13 14.11
CA LEU A 212 -2.56 -5.16 12.75
C LEU A 212 -1.64 -3.95 12.56
N LEU A 213 -0.34 -4.18 12.56
CA LEU A 213 0.63 -3.12 12.33
C LEU A 213 0.90 -2.95 10.83
N SER A 214 0.94 -1.72 10.40
CA SER A 214 1.38 -1.32 9.07
C SER A 214 2.11 0.02 9.14
N GLY A 215 2.69 0.45 8.03
CA GLY A 215 3.35 1.75 7.93
C GLY A 215 4.87 1.70 7.97
N LEU A 216 5.46 2.89 7.98
CA LEU A 216 6.90 3.10 7.86
C LEU A 216 7.64 2.97 9.19
N GLU A 217 8.91 2.63 9.09
CA GLU A 217 9.84 2.73 10.21
C GLU A 217 10.32 4.20 10.42
N PRO A 218 10.56 4.63 11.65
CA PRO A 218 10.53 3.86 12.90
C PRO A 218 9.16 3.85 13.61
N GLN A 219 8.14 4.57 13.10
CA GLN A 219 6.84 4.76 13.77
C GLN A 219 6.16 3.43 14.06
N ARG A 220 6.21 2.49 13.12
CA ARG A 220 5.65 1.16 13.29
C ARG A 220 6.29 0.40 14.46
N THR A 221 7.61 0.43 14.59
CA THR A 221 8.34 -0.21 15.69
C THR A 221 8.06 0.48 17.03
N ILE A 222 7.93 1.82 17.05
CA ILE A 222 7.55 2.57 18.26
C ILE A 222 6.15 2.16 18.71
N PHE A 223 5.18 2.16 17.77
CA PHE A 223 3.81 1.79 18.05
C PHE A 223 3.67 0.32 18.50
N GLU A 224 4.44 -0.60 17.89
CA GLU A 224 4.52 -1.99 18.33
C GLU A 224 4.92 -2.08 19.80
N ARG A 225 5.97 -1.38 20.22
CA ARG A 225 6.45 -1.40 21.61
C ARG A 225 5.40 -0.87 22.58
N GLU A 226 4.79 0.28 22.28
CA GLU A 226 3.74 0.87 23.11
C GLU A 226 2.54 -0.06 23.27
N LEU A 227 2.11 -0.73 22.19
CA LEU A 227 1.00 -1.67 22.25
C LEU A 227 1.35 -2.93 23.05
N ILE A 228 2.57 -3.46 22.89
CA ILE A 228 3.03 -4.60 23.70
C ILE A 228 3.01 -4.24 25.18
N GLU A 229 3.54 -3.08 25.57
CA GLU A 229 3.55 -2.61 26.96
C GLU A 229 2.13 -2.41 27.49
N ARG A 230 1.24 -1.79 26.70
CA ARG A 230 -0.15 -1.50 27.07
C ARG A 230 -0.98 -2.78 27.31
N PHE A 231 -0.76 -3.81 26.51
CA PHE A 231 -1.53 -5.05 26.58
C PHE A 231 -0.84 -6.18 27.37
N ALA A 232 0.36 -5.96 27.89
CA ALA A 232 1.11 -6.97 28.65
C ALA A 232 0.38 -7.49 29.88
N GLN A 233 -0.43 -6.66 30.54
CA GLN A 233 -1.17 -6.98 31.76
C GLN A 233 -2.63 -7.43 31.48
N THR A 234 -3.09 -7.43 30.24
CA THR A 234 -4.46 -7.87 29.96
C THR A 234 -4.56 -9.40 30.10
N PRO A 235 -5.62 -9.95 30.73
CA PRO A 235 -5.81 -11.40 30.79
C PRO A 235 -6.29 -12.01 29.48
N LYS A 236 -6.64 -11.17 28.50
CA LYS A 236 -7.19 -11.60 27.21
C LYS A 236 -6.07 -11.99 26.25
N PRO A 237 -6.24 -13.04 25.42
CA PRO A 237 -5.26 -13.38 24.39
C PRO A 237 -5.20 -12.30 23.30
N VAL A 238 -3.99 -11.87 22.97
CA VAL A 238 -3.70 -10.84 21.94
C VAL A 238 -2.91 -11.45 20.81
N LEU A 239 -3.33 -11.21 19.57
CA LEU A 239 -2.57 -11.52 18.38
C LEU A 239 -2.08 -10.23 17.73
N LEU A 240 -0.77 -10.07 17.63
CA LEU A 240 -0.13 -8.93 16.98
C LEU A 240 0.52 -9.36 15.67
N ILE A 241 0.08 -8.78 14.57
CA ILE A 241 0.62 -9.00 13.22
C ILE A 241 1.47 -7.79 12.83
N ARG A 242 2.77 -8.03 12.60
CA ARG A 242 3.74 -6.97 12.32
C ARG A 242 3.64 -6.35 10.93
N GLY A 243 3.00 -7.03 9.99
CA GLY A 243 2.97 -6.60 8.58
C GLY A 243 4.35 -6.64 7.92
N LYS A 244 5.24 -7.55 8.32
CA LYS A 244 6.58 -7.78 7.73
C LYS A 244 6.58 -9.05 6.91
N VAL A 245 6.71 -8.94 5.61
CA VAL A 245 6.69 -10.09 4.69
C VAL A 245 8.05 -10.79 4.59
N ALA A 246 9.13 -10.02 4.70
CA ALA A 246 10.52 -10.50 4.59
C ALA A 246 11.05 -11.19 5.86
N ALA A 247 10.39 -10.99 7.02
CA ALA A 247 10.87 -11.57 8.27
C ALA A 247 10.71 -13.10 8.29
N SER A 248 11.56 -13.76 9.06
CA SER A 248 11.39 -15.19 9.37
C SER A 248 10.00 -15.46 9.93
N HIS A 249 9.39 -16.59 9.58
CA HIS A 249 8.05 -16.98 10.03
C HIS A 249 7.99 -17.33 11.54
N THR A 250 8.95 -16.88 12.33
CA THR A 250 9.03 -17.20 13.75
C THR A 250 7.96 -16.44 14.53
N THR A 251 7.02 -17.17 15.09
CA THR A 251 6.06 -16.67 16.07
C THR A 251 6.76 -16.46 17.41
N ILE A 252 6.57 -15.31 18.02
CA ILE A 252 7.13 -14.95 19.32
C ILE A 252 5.98 -14.89 20.33
N GLN A 253 6.12 -15.59 21.44
CA GLN A 253 5.18 -15.53 22.54
C GLN A 253 5.73 -14.63 23.64
N ARG A 254 4.93 -13.65 24.09
CA ARG A 254 5.23 -12.78 25.24
C ARG A 254 4.01 -12.74 26.17
N GLY A 255 3.99 -13.62 27.16
CA GLY A 255 2.83 -13.78 28.04
C GLY A 255 1.56 -14.08 27.24
N ASN A 256 0.57 -13.20 27.35
CA ASN A 256 -0.72 -13.29 26.64
C ASN A 256 -0.65 -12.81 25.17
N ILE A 257 0.49 -12.25 24.71
CA ILE A 257 0.64 -11.69 23.37
C ILE A 257 1.39 -12.65 22.46
N THR A 258 0.73 -13.08 21.40
CA THR A 258 1.33 -13.83 20.28
C THR A 258 1.70 -12.84 19.16
N ILE A 259 2.97 -12.79 18.79
CA ILE A 259 3.49 -11.86 17.79
C ILE A 259 3.86 -12.67 16.54
N GLN A 260 3.28 -12.31 15.38
CA GLN A 260 3.56 -12.92 14.10
C GLN A 260 4.04 -11.87 13.09
N PRO A 261 5.02 -12.18 12.22
CA PRO A 261 5.50 -11.25 11.20
C PRO A 261 4.43 -10.94 10.14
N SER A 262 3.71 -11.95 9.70
CA SER A 262 2.64 -11.88 8.70
C SER A 262 1.63 -12.99 8.94
N ILE A 263 0.48 -12.90 8.27
CA ILE A 263 -0.62 -13.87 8.33
C ILE A 263 -1.17 -14.08 6.92
N THR A 264 -1.74 -15.24 6.62
CA THR A 264 -2.42 -15.50 5.33
C THR A 264 -3.73 -14.71 5.24
N ASP A 265 -4.27 -14.55 4.03
CA ASP A 265 -5.54 -13.85 3.83
C ASP A 265 -6.70 -14.59 4.50
N GLU A 266 -6.71 -15.92 4.40
CA GLU A 266 -7.71 -16.80 5.00
C GLU A 266 -7.70 -16.69 6.53
N ASP A 267 -6.52 -16.82 7.14
CA ASP A 267 -6.37 -16.71 8.60
C ASP A 267 -6.73 -15.30 9.08
N LEU A 268 -6.35 -14.25 8.32
CA LEU A 268 -6.67 -12.87 8.69
C LEU A 268 -8.18 -12.62 8.70
N ILE A 269 -8.91 -13.10 7.67
CA ILE A 269 -10.37 -13.00 7.63
C ILE A 269 -10.98 -13.70 8.84
N ALA A 270 -10.56 -14.94 9.10
CA ALA A 270 -11.08 -15.74 10.19
C ALA A 270 -10.84 -15.10 11.56
N VAL A 271 -9.63 -14.60 11.81
CA VAL A 271 -9.30 -13.92 13.08
C VAL A 271 -10.05 -12.60 13.21
N THR A 272 -10.18 -11.83 12.12
CA THR A 272 -10.92 -10.55 12.13
C THR A 272 -12.39 -10.74 12.47
N GLN A 273 -13.02 -11.82 12.01
CA GLN A 273 -14.41 -12.13 12.31
C GLN A 273 -14.63 -12.57 13.78
N GLN A 274 -13.60 -13.06 14.44
CA GLN A 274 -13.68 -13.62 15.79
C GLN A 274 -13.15 -12.66 16.87
N ALA A 275 -12.32 -11.70 16.52
CA ALA A 275 -11.75 -10.75 17.47
C ALA A 275 -12.82 -9.78 18.01
N ASN A 276 -12.80 -9.56 19.34
CA ASN A 276 -13.70 -8.61 20.00
C ASN A 276 -13.23 -7.15 19.83
N LEU A 277 -11.92 -6.96 19.65
CA LEU A 277 -11.28 -5.66 19.44
C LEU A 277 -10.23 -5.77 18.36
N ILE A 278 -10.27 -4.85 17.38
CA ILE A 278 -9.27 -4.73 16.33
C ILE A 278 -8.61 -3.36 16.43
N ILE A 279 -7.28 -3.34 16.43
CA ILE A 279 -6.44 -2.16 16.42
C ILE A 279 -5.61 -2.22 15.13
N ALA A 280 -5.76 -1.19 14.22
CA ALA A 280 -5.08 -1.13 12.94
C ALA A 280 -4.57 0.28 12.63
#